data_5021fb4b0e70ae7558fdb46941c04883
#
_entry.id   5021fb4b0e70ae7558fdb46941c04883
#
_cell.length_a   1.000
_cell.length_b   1.000
_cell.length_c   1.000
_cell.angle_alpha   90.00
_cell.angle_beta   90.00
_cell.angle_gamma   90.00
#
_symmetry.space_group_name_H-M   'P 1'
#
loop_
_entity.id
_entity.type
_entity.pdbx_description
1 polymer ?
#
loop_
_entity_poly.entity_id
_entity_poly.type
_entity_poly.pdbx_seq_one_letter_code
_entity_poly.pdbx_strand_id
1 'polypeptide(L)'
;VICQKNRNSFLPEGRFSCILLSCDTSVLHVFNAIQSIFDHYENWEQQLISVCHQDGTLDELLQLSMPVFRNPLCILANDGSLVAQAALEELPDMESFFRDASVRIDYLNAFNQDPACRIAPESKTPVLFPAYITGHSSLNINLFLNGHSQYRLSIIEKKEPITDADHYLITVLAHQA
;
A
#
# COMPACT_ATOMS: atom_id res chain seq x y z
N VAL A 1 -11.93 0.17 -22.64
CA VAL A 1 -12.96 -0.43 -23.51
C VAL A 1 -13.22 -1.86 -23.08
N ILE A 2 -14.49 -2.26 -22.92
CA ILE A 2 -14.91 -3.63 -22.59
C ILE A 2 -15.38 -4.27 -23.88
N CYS A 3 -14.76 -5.39 -24.26
CA CYS A 3 -15.09 -6.12 -25.49
C CYS A 3 -15.43 -7.58 -25.16
N GLN A 4 -16.50 -8.09 -25.77
CA GLN A 4 -16.81 -9.52 -25.71
C GLN A 4 -16.03 -10.25 -26.83
N LYS A 5 -15.29 -11.30 -26.49
CA LYS A 5 -14.48 -12.07 -27.43
C LYS A 5 -15.42 -12.89 -28.33
N ASN A 6 -15.71 -12.39 -29.53
CA ASN A 6 -16.33 -13.16 -30.59
C ASN A 6 -15.28 -13.61 -31.62
N ARG A 7 -15.49 -14.70 -32.37
CA ARG A 7 -14.50 -15.27 -33.31
C ARG A 7 -13.93 -14.27 -34.33
N ASN A 8 -14.57 -13.11 -34.53
CA ASN A 8 -14.20 -12.06 -35.48
C ASN A 8 -14.00 -10.68 -34.79
N SER A 9 -13.75 -10.59 -33.53
CA SER A 9 -13.53 -9.29 -32.86
C SER A 9 -12.14 -8.75 -33.19
N PHE A 10 -12.08 -7.68 -33.99
CA PHE A 10 -10.90 -6.84 -34.12
C PHE A 10 -10.71 -6.06 -32.80
N LEU A 11 -9.54 -6.16 -32.21
CA LEU A 11 -9.16 -5.22 -31.16
C LEU A 11 -9.00 -3.84 -31.78
N PRO A 12 -9.57 -2.78 -31.19
CA PRO A 12 -9.38 -1.43 -31.71
C PRO A 12 -7.89 -1.07 -31.71
N GLU A 13 -7.38 -0.58 -32.83
CA GLU A 13 -6.03 -0.04 -32.94
C GLU A 13 -5.99 1.31 -32.18
N GLY A 14 -5.13 1.43 -31.16
CA GLY A 14 -4.96 2.65 -30.38
C GLY A 14 -4.43 2.40 -28.97
N ARG A 15 -4.12 3.48 -28.24
CA ARG A 15 -3.67 3.42 -26.83
C ARG A 15 -4.89 3.35 -25.90
N PHE A 16 -5.53 2.20 -25.77
CA PHE A 16 -6.63 2.01 -24.82
C PHE A 16 -6.34 0.84 -23.90
N SER A 17 -6.77 0.94 -22.64
CA SER A 17 -6.94 -0.22 -21.78
C SER A 17 -8.16 -1.02 -22.25
N CYS A 18 -8.01 -2.32 -22.45
CA CYS A 18 -9.06 -3.19 -22.95
C CYS A 18 -9.25 -4.38 -22.01
N ILE A 19 -10.51 -4.67 -21.67
CA ILE A 19 -10.90 -5.87 -20.92
C ILE A 19 -11.62 -6.80 -21.91
N LEU A 20 -11.04 -7.99 -22.09
CA LEU A 20 -11.61 -9.05 -22.92
C LEU A 20 -12.45 -9.99 -22.07
N LEU A 21 -13.72 -10.13 -22.41
CA LEU A 21 -14.64 -11.03 -21.73
C LEU A 21 -14.78 -12.34 -22.50
N SER A 22 -14.98 -13.45 -21.78
CA SER A 22 -15.45 -14.70 -22.37
C SER A 22 -16.86 -14.50 -22.96
N CYS A 23 -17.24 -15.32 -23.95
CA CYS A 23 -18.52 -15.18 -24.66
C CYS A 23 -19.75 -15.30 -23.74
N ASP A 24 -19.62 -15.98 -22.59
CA ASP A 24 -20.73 -16.21 -21.66
C ASP A 24 -20.86 -15.14 -20.56
N THR A 25 -19.99 -14.13 -20.57
CA THR A 25 -19.99 -13.09 -19.54
C THR A 25 -20.80 -11.88 -19.99
N SER A 26 -21.76 -11.46 -19.17
CA SER A 26 -22.54 -10.25 -19.44
C SER A 26 -21.69 -8.99 -19.36
N VAL A 27 -21.63 -8.22 -20.44
CA VAL A 27 -20.91 -6.92 -20.48
C VAL A 27 -21.44 -5.97 -19.41
N LEU A 28 -22.75 -5.93 -19.20
CA LEU A 28 -23.38 -5.07 -18.19
C LEU A 28 -22.95 -5.47 -16.77
N HIS A 29 -22.89 -6.76 -16.49
CA HIS A 29 -22.43 -7.25 -15.18
C HIS A 29 -20.99 -6.83 -14.91
N VAL A 30 -20.10 -7.01 -15.88
CA VAL A 30 -18.68 -6.60 -15.74
C VAL A 30 -18.55 -5.08 -15.65
N PHE A 31 -19.31 -4.32 -16.42
CA PHE A 31 -19.34 -2.85 -16.32
C PHE A 31 -19.71 -2.40 -14.90
N ASN A 32 -20.81 -2.94 -14.36
CA ASN A 32 -21.23 -2.61 -12.99
C ASN A 32 -20.21 -3.02 -11.94
N ALA A 33 -19.56 -4.18 -12.09
CA ALA A 33 -18.50 -4.62 -11.19
C ALA A 33 -17.29 -3.68 -11.22
N ILE A 34 -16.86 -3.27 -12.42
CA ILE A 34 -15.77 -2.31 -12.58
C ILE A 34 -16.15 -0.97 -11.95
N GLN A 35 -17.35 -0.46 -12.23
CA GLN A 35 -17.82 0.78 -11.64
C GLN A 35 -17.83 0.71 -10.11
N SER A 36 -18.32 -0.38 -9.53
CA SER A 36 -18.32 -0.60 -8.09
C SER A 36 -16.90 -0.59 -7.49
N ILE A 37 -15.90 -1.09 -8.23
CA ILE A 37 -14.49 -1.03 -7.81
C ILE A 37 -14.00 0.43 -7.81
N PHE A 38 -14.27 1.19 -8.86
CA PHE A 38 -13.91 2.62 -8.91
C PHE A 38 -14.58 3.40 -7.78
N ASP A 39 -15.88 3.23 -7.60
CA ASP A 39 -16.66 3.89 -6.54
C ASP A 39 -16.08 3.57 -5.14
N HIS A 40 -15.62 2.32 -4.93
CA HIS A 40 -15.00 1.91 -3.68
C HIS A 40 -13.71 2.68 -3.38
N TYR A 41 -12.78 2.76 -4.36
CA TYR A 41 -11.51 3.45 -4.16
C TYR A 41 -11.68 4.98 -4.11
N GLU A 42 -12.57 5.55 -4.93
CA GLU A 42 -12.89 6.97 -4.90
C GLU A 42 -13.50 7.38 -3.55
N ASN A 43 -14.42 6.57 -3.01
CA ASN A 43 -15.00 6.81 -1.70
C ASN A 43 -13.96 6.71 -0.58
N TRP A 44 -13.04 5.75 -0.64
CA TRP A 44 -11.91 5.66 0.30
C TRP A 44 -11.04 6.92 0.25
N GLU A 45 -10.63 7.38 -0.93
CA GLU A 45 -9.82 8.60 -1.09
C GLU A 45 -10.54 9.85 -0.53
N GLN A 46 -11.86 9.98 -0.81
CA GLN A 46 -12.67 11.08 -0.25
C GLN A 46 -12.76 11.03 1.29
N GLN A 47 -12.83 9.84 1.86
CA GLN A 47 -12.82 9.66 3.31
C GLN A 47 -11.46 10.05 3.92
N LEU A 48 -10.33 9.68 3.30
CA LEU A 48 -8.99 10.12 3.72
C LEU A 48 -8.90 11.65 3.74
N ILE A 49 -9.31 12.31 2.65
CA ILE A 49 -9.33 13.77 2.54
C ILE A 49 -10.20 14.38 3.66
N SER A 50 -11.35 13.77 3.95
CA SER A 50 -12.24 14.24 5.02
C SER A 50 -11.59 14.17 6.39
N VAL A 51 -10.87 13.08 6.71
CA VAL A 51 -10.13 12.93 7.97
C VAL A 51 -9.06 14.03 8.09
N CYS A 52 -8.30 14.29 7.02
CA CYS A 52 -7.29 15.36 7.01
C CYS A 52 -7.90 16.74 7.25
N HIS A 53 -9.06 17.03 6.64
CA HIS A 53 -9.73 18.33 6.81
C HIS A 53 -10.36 18.52 8.20
N GLN A 54 -10.57 17.44 8.95
CA GLN A 54 -11.13 17.46 10.31
C GLN A 54 -10.07 17.37 11.39
N ASP A 55 -8.79 17.61 11.06
CA ASP A 55 -7.65 17.44 11.96
C ASP A 55 -7.58 16.04 12.58
N GLY A 56 -7.95 15.01 11.81
CA GLY A 56 -7.90 13.62 12.22
C GLY A 56 -6.48 13.11 12.40
N THR A 57 -6.33 12.00 13.08
CA THR A 57 -5.04 11.40 13.41
C THR A 57 -4.49 10.49 12.31
N LEU A 58 -3.18 10.25 12.31
CA LEU A 58 -2.55 9.27 11.42
C LEU A 58 -3.08 7.85 11.68
N ASP A 59 -3.38 7.48 12.94
CA ASP A 59 -4.00 6.19 13.25
C ASP A 59 -5.38 6.05 12.58
N GLU A 60 -6.20 7.11 12.57
CA GLU A 60 -7.50 7.11 11.87
C GLU A 60 -7.34 6.91 10.36
N LEU A 61 -6.35 7.55 9.72
CA LEU A 61 -6.05 7.33 8.30
C LEU A 61 -5.66 5.88 8.02
N LEU A 62 -4.81 5.28 8.88
CA LEU A 62 -4.41 3.89 8.75
C LEU A 62 -5.57 2.94 8.98
N GLN A 63 -6.39 3.15 10.01
CA GLN A 63 -7.58 2.34 10.29
C GLN A 63 -8.58 2.37 9.13
N LEU A 64 -8.83 3.55 8.56
CA LEU A 64 -9.70 3.71 7.40
C LEU A 64 -9.18 2.96 6.17
N SER A 65 -7.87 2.75 6.08
CA SER A 65 -7.20 2.08 4.95
C SER A 65 -7.13 0.55 5.11
N MET A 66 -7.43 0.00 6.28
CA MET A 66 -7.42 -1.44 6.53
C MET A 66 -8.27 -2.28 5.57
N PRO A 67 -9.51 -1.87 5.19
CA PRO A 67 -10.31 -2.64 4.23
C PRO A 67 -9.71 -2.68 2.83
N VAL A 68 -8.88 -1.69 2.48
CA VAL A 68 -8.21 -1.58 1.17
C VAL A 68 -7.00 -2.50 1.11
N PHE A 69 -6.08 -2.40 2.07
CA PHE A 69 -4.82 -3.15 2.07
C PHE A 69 -4.94 -4.55 2.69
N ARG A 70 -5.87 -4.76 3.64
CA ARG A 70 -6.11 -6.03 4.36
C ARG A 70 -4.89 -6.59 5.08
N ASN A 71 -3.86 -5.78 5.24
CA ASN A 71 -2.60 -6.08 5.89
C ASN A 71 -2.30 -5.03 6.97
N PRO A 72 -1.55 -5.36 8.03
CA PRO A 72 -1.13 -4.39 9.02
C PRO A 72 -0.39 -3.20 8.42
N LEU A 73 -0.68 -2.01 8.93
CA LEU A 73 -0.13 -0.74 8.49
C LEU A 73 0.59 -0.05 9.65
N CYS A 74 1.70 0.62 9.36
CA CYS A 74 2.34 1.50 10.33
C CYS A 74 3.04 2.68 9.67
N ILE A 75 3.22 3.75 10.45
CA ILE A 75 4.12 4.85 10.13
C ILE A 75 5.24 4.84 11.16
N LEU A 76 6.47 4.83 10.67
CA LEU A 76 7.69 4.82 11.47
C LEU A 76 8.47 6.11 11.23
N ALA A 77 9.09 6.64 12.30
CA ALA A 77 10.10 7.68 12.17
C ALA A 77 11.41 7.10 11.61
N ASN A 78 12.39 7.94 11.26
CA ASN A 78 13.66 7.51 10.69
C ASN A 78 14.50 6.61 11.61
N ASP A 79 14.32 6.70 12.93
CA ASP A 79 14.92 5.82 13.92
C ASP A 79 14.14 4.51 14.12
N GLY A 80 13.11 4.27 13.30
CA GLY A 80 12.23 3.12 13.35
C GLY A 80 11.20 3.17 14.49
N SER A 81 11.11 4.26 15.25
CA SER A 81 10.09 4.40 16.29
C SER A 81 8.70 4.51 15.68
N LEU A 82 7.72 3.87 16.34
CA LEU A 82 6.34 3.83 15.88
C LEU A 82 5.66 5.18 16.12
N VAL A 83 5.05 5.72 15.06
CA VAL A 83 4.32 7.00 15.08
C VAL A 83 2.81 6.75 15.02
N ALA A 84 2.37 5.85 14.13
CA ALA A 84 0.97 5.48 13.97
C ALA A 84 0.85 4.02 13.52
N GLN A 85 -0.30 3.39 13.79
CA GLN A 85 -0.49 1.97 13.49
C GLN A 85 -1.94 1.59 13.22
N ALA A 86 -2.10 0.48 12.47
CA ALA A 86 -3.35 -0.24 12.34
C ALA A 86 -3.07 -1.74 12.26
N ALA A 87 -3.72 -2.53 13.14
CA ALA A 87 -3.64 -3.98 13.20
C ALA A 87 -2.23 -4.59 13.45
N LEU A 88 -1.28 -3.87 14.08
CA LEU A 88 0.04 -4.42 14.41
C LEU A 88 -0.03 -5.54 15.47
N GLU A 89 -1.07 -5.61 16.27
CA GLU A 89 -1.34 -6.73 17.18
C GLU A 89 -1.46 -8.08 16.48
N GLU A 90 -1.68 -8.07 15.17
CA GLU A 90 -1.68 -9.28 14.34
C GLU A 90 -0.27 -9.82 14.04
N LEU A 91 0.79 -9.09 14.41
CA LEU A 91 2.20 -9.41 14.20
C LEU A 91 2.96 -9.58 15.53
N PRO A 92 2.61 -10.57 16.37
CA PRO A 92 3.22 -10.74 17.70
C PRO A 92 4.73 -11.05 17.62
N ASP A 93 5.19 -11.64 16.54
CA ASP A 93 6.60 -11.90 16.25
C ASP A 93 7.43 -10.65 15.95
N MET A 94 6.79 -9.54 15.57
CA MET A 94 7.42 -8.24 15.37
C MET A 94 7.31 -7.31 16.60
N GLU A 95 6.69 -7.75 17.69
CA GLU A 95 6.47 -6.90 18.88
C GLU A 95 7.77 -6.32 19.43
N SER A 96 8.84 -7.11 19.47
CA SER A 96 10.15 -6.65 19.92
C SER A 96 10.75 -5.56 19.05
N PHE A 97 10.55 -5.61 17.72
CA PHE A 97 10.96 -4.55 16.80
C PHE A 97 10.29 -3.22 17.15
N PHE A 98 9.00 -3.23 17.44
CA PHE A 98 8.27 -2.00 17.74
C PHE A 98 8.54 -1.44 19.13
N ARG A 99 8.83 -2.30 20.15
CA ARG A 99 8.96 -1.92 21.54
C ARG A 99 10.40 -1.74 22.02
N ASP A 100 11.35 -2.54 21.50
CA ASP A 100 12.73 -2.54 21.98
C ASP A 100 13.66 -1.77 21.02
N ALA A 101 14.26 -0.69 21.52
CA ALA A 101 15.14 0.15 20.74
C ALA A 101 16.41 -0.58 20.28
N SER A 102 16.95 -1.53 21.07
CA SER A 102 18.15 -2.28 20.69
C SER A 102 17.87 -3.24 19.54
N VAL A 103 16.75 -3.96 19.61
CA VAL A 103 16.28 -4.84 18.54
C VAL A 103 16.02 -4.05 17.27
N ARG A 104 15.39 -2.89 17.37
CA ARG A 104 15.12 -1.99 16.26
C ARG A 104 16.38 -1.51 15.55
N ILE A 105 17.43 -1.17 16.29
CA ILE A 105 18.73 -0.78 15.72
C ILE A 105 19.34 -1.93 14.92
N ASP A 106 19.25 -3.17 15.38
CA ASP A 106 19.77 -4.33 14.67
C ASP A 106 19.04 -4.54 13.35
N TYR A 107 17.72 -4.41 13.32
CA TYR A 107 16.93 -4.47 12.08
C TYR A 107 17.25 -3.32 11.13
N LEU A 108 17.37 -2.08 11.61
CA LEU A 108 17.74 -0.93 10.79
C LEU A 108 19.12 -1.12 10.16
N ASN A 109 20.07 -1.66 10.90
CA ASN A 109 21.40 -2.00 10.37
C ASN A 109 21.31 -3.08 9.29
N ALA A 110 20.49 -4.12 9.49
CA ALA A 110 20.27 -5.16 8.49
C ALA A 110 19.63 -4.58 7.21
N PHE A 111 18.62 -3.73 7.31
CA PHE A 111 18.00 -3.06 6.17
C PHE A 111 19.01 -2.18 5.41
N ASN A 112 19.85 -1.40 6.11
CA ASN A 112 20.82 -0.51 5.49
C ASN A 112 21.95 -1.27 4.76
N GLN A 113 22.26 -2.48 5.20
CA GLN A 113 23.28 -3.34 4.57
C GLN A 113 22.72 -4.15 3.40
N ASP A 114 21.42 -4.36 3.34
CA ASP A 114 20.79 -5.16 2.30
C ASP A 114 20.65 -4.39 0.97
N PRO A 115 21.13 -4.96 -0.16
CA PRO A 115 21.06 -4.29 -1.46
C PRO A 115 19.64 -3.95 -1.92
N ALA A 116 18.62 -4.75 -1.55
CA ALA A 116 17.23 -4.50 -1.94
C ALA A 116 16.61 -3.34 -1.14
N CYS A 117 17.08 -3.13 0.11
CA CYS A 117 16.55 -2.12 1.01
C CYS A 117 17.35 -0.80 0.99
N ARG A 118 18.63 -0.86 0.60
CA ARG A 118 19.57 0.28 0.63
C ARG A 118 19.12 1.51 -0.16
N ILE A 119 18.30 1.34 -1.18
CA ILE A 119 17.77 2.46 -1.99
C ILE A 119 16.59 3.16 -1.32
N ALA A 120 15.97 2.54 -0.32
CA ALA A 120 14.74 3.03 0.29
C ALA A 120 14.86 4.41 0.94
N PRO A 121 15.95 4.79 1.64
CA PRO A 121 16.04 6.09 2.32
C PRO A 121 15.86 7.30 1.40
N GLU A 122 16.24 7.19 0.12
CA GLU A 122 16.17 8.27 -0.85
C GLU A 122 15.02 8.10 -1.86
N SER A 123 14.33 6.94 -1.82
CA SER A 123 13.28 6.63 -2.78
C SER A 123 12.04 7.49 -2.56
N LYS A 124 11.52 8.05 -3.65
CA LYS A 124 10.19 8.71 -3.69
C LYS A 124 9.08 7.78 -4.15
N THR A 125 9.43 6.57 -4.50
CA THR A 125 8.49 5.53 -4.93
C THR A 125 8.49 4.38 -3.94
N PRO A 126 7.41 3.58 -3.88
CA PRO A 126 7.34 2.43 -2.99
C PRO A 126 8.47 1.44 -3.23
N VAL A 127 9.04 0.90 -2.15
CA VAL A 127 10.12 -0.10 -2.17
C VAL A 127 9.66 -1.33 -1.39
N LEU A 128 9.75 -2.50 -2.00
CA LEU A 128 9.45 -3.78 -1.35
C LEU A 128 10.67 -4.25 -0.56
N PHE A 129 10.49 -4.46 0.75
CA PHE A 129 11.47 -5.10 1.61
C PHE A 129 11.17 -6.60 1.69
N PRO A 130 12.19 -7.44 1.50
CA PRO A 130 12.01 -8.89 1.50
C PRO A 130 11.79 -9.46 2.91
N ALA A 131 11.08 -10.59 3.00
CA ALA A 131 10.73 -11.23 4.26
C ALA A 131 11.92 -11.78 5.07
N TYR A 132 13.07 -12.04 4.44
CA TYR A 132 14.19 -12.70 5.11
C TYR A 132 14.86 -11.88 6.21
N ILE A 133 14.56 -10.56 6.33
CA ILE A 133 15.08 -9.72 7.41
C ILE A 133 14.18 -9.78 8.65
N THR A 134 12.85 -9.64 8.46
CA THR A 134 11.89 -9.52 9.57
C THR A 134 10.94 -10.70 9.71
N GLY A 135 10.96 -11.65 8.78
CA GLY A 135 9.97 -12.71 8.67
C GLY A 135 8.75 -12.33 7.80
N HIS A 136 8.58 -11.06 7.51
CA HIS A 136 7.48 -10.53 6.70
C HIS A 136 8.00 -9.63 5.57
N SER A 137 7.46 -9.80 4.37
CA SER A 137 7.66 -8.80 3.31
C SER A 137 6.94 -7.51 3.70
N SER A 138 7.46 -6.36 3.31
CA SER A 138 6.77 -5.10 3.53
C SER A 138 6.95 -4.14 2.35
N LEU A 139 5.89 -3.43 2.00
CA LEU A 139 5.93 -2.35 1.03
C LEU A 139 6.05 -1.02 1.76
N ASN A 140 7.06 -0.25 1.40
CA ASN A 140 7.48 0.92 2.15
C ASN A 140 7.55 2.14 1.25
N ILE A 141 7.00 3.28 1.69
CA ILE A 141 7.13 4.58 1.02
C ILE A 141 7.53 5.64 2.04
N ASN A 142 8.47 6.52 1.64
CA ASN A 142 8.88 7.61 2.50
C ASN A 142 7.89 8.77 2.45
N LEU A 143 7.64 9.37 3.61
CA LEU A 143 6.88 10.60 3.78
C LEU A 143 7.86 11.76 3.94
N PHE A 144 7.74 12.75 3.06
CA PHE A 144 8.66 13.87 3.00
C PHE A 144 8.03 15.12 3.63
N LEU A 145 8.74 15.70 4.60
CA LEU A 145 8.39 17.00 5.16
C LEU A 145 9.50 18.00 4.84
N ASN A 146 9.15 19.12 4.21
CA ASN A 146 10.09 20.16 3.77
C ASN A 146 11.24 19.61 2.89
N GLY A 147 10.94 18.61 2.04
CA GLY A 147 11.89 18.01 1.11
C GLY A 147 12.82 16.94 1.73
N HIS A 148 12.68 16.65 3.01
CA HIS A 148 13.44 15.60 3.71
C HIS A 148 12.52 14.45 4.09
N SER A 149 12.98 13.20 3.86
CA SER A 149 12.32 12.01 4.38
C SER A 149 12.39 12.02 5.90
N GLN A 150 11.24 12.06 6.56
CA GLN A 150 11.15 12.05 8.03
C GLN A 150 10.44 10.83 8.57
N TYR A 151 9.53 10.28 7.80
CA TYR A 151 8.74 9.12 8.19
C TYR A 151 8.68 8.12 7.05
N ARG A 152 8.24 6.90 7.37
CA ARG A 152 8.01 5.82 6.42
C ARG A 152 6.67 5.17 6.71
N LEU A 153 5.80 5.16 5.72
CA LEU A 153 4.58 4.38 5.71
C LEU A 153 4.89 2.97 5.22
N SER A 154 4.44 1.96 5.94
CA SER A 154 4.70 0.55 5.65
C SER A 154 3.41 -0.26 5.67
N ILE A 155 3.25 -1.13 4.66
CA ILE A 155 2.28 -2.23 4.64
C ILE A 155 3.08 -3.51 4.91
N ILE A 156 2.71 -4.28 5.95
CA ILE A 156 3.43 -5.50 6.32
C ILE A 156 2.60 -6.72 5.89
N GLU A 157 3.15 -7.53 4.99
CA GLU A 157 2.46 -8.70 4.44
C GLU A 157 2.14 -9.72 5.54
N LYS A 158 0.85 -10.00 5.74
CA LYS A 158 0.38 -10.97 6.73
C LYS A 158 -0.78 -11.83 6.21
N LYS A 159 -1.87 -11.22 5.75
CA LYS A 159 -3.09 -11.91 5.31
C LYS A 159 -3.13 -12.10 3.81
N GLU A 160 -2.78 -11.06 3.09
CA GLU A 160 -2.83 -11.01 1.63
C GLU A 160 -1.44 -10.70 1.07
N PRO A 161 -1.04 -11.32 -0.04
CA PRO A 161 0.22 -10.99 -0.69
C PRO A 161 0.19 -9.55 -1.22
N ILE A 162 1.31 -8.85 -1.09
CA ILE A 162 1.49 -7.52 -1.66
C ILE A 162 1.44 -7.61 -3.20
N THR A 163 0.64 -6.76 -3.83
CA THR A 163 0.38 -6.75 -5.26
C THR A 163 0.83 -5.45 -5.92
N ASP A 164 0.86 -5.42 -7.26
CA ASP A 164 1.14 -4.19 -8.02
C ASP A 164 0.13 -3.06 -7.72
N ALA A 165 -1.12 -3.40 -7.38
CA ALA A 165 -2.11 -2.41 -6.99
C ALA A 165 -1.73 -1.69 -5.69
N ASP A 166 -1.13 -2.41 -4.73
CA ASP A 166 -0.71 -1.84 -3.45
C ASP A 166 0.39 -0.78 -3.64
N HIS A 167 1.26 -0.92 -4.65
CA HIS A 167 2.26 0.09 -5.00
C HIS A 167 1.62 1.43 -5.39
N TYR A 168 0.49 1.41 -6.08
CA TYR A 168 -0.25 2.62 -6.41
C TYR A 168 -1.02 3.15 -5.20
N LEU A 169 -1.75 2.28 -4.49
CA LEU A 169 -2.61 2.65 -3.38
C LEU A 169 -1.84 3.22 -2.18
N ILE A 170 -0.65 2.67 -1.87
CA ILE A 170 0.21 3.22 -0.80
C ILE A 170 0.68 4.64 -1.14
N THR A 171 0.86 4.96 -2.43
CA THR A 171 1.21 6.31 -2.87
C THR A 171 0.06 7.28 -2.65
N VAL A 172 -1.19 6.85 -2.90
CA VAL A 172 -2.38 7.66 -2.61
C VAL A 172 -2.48 7.93 -1.10
N LEU A 173 -2.32 6.91 -0.25
CA LEU A 173 -2.35 7.07 1.20
C LEU A 173 -1.23 7.99 1.70
N ALA A 174 -0.01 7.84 1.15
CA ALA A 174 1.15 8.66 1.53
C ALA A 174 1.00 10.15 1.20
N HIS A 175 0.16 10.51 0.23
CA HIS A 175 -0.14 11.91 -0.08
C HIS A 175 -1.10 12.56 0.91
N GLN A 176 -1.83 11.76 1.69
CA GLN A 176 -2.77 12.24 2.69
C GLN A 176 -2.19 12.19 4.12
N ALA A 177 -1.14 11.39 4.35
CA ALA A 177 -0.45 11.25 5.63
C ALA A 177 0.65 12.31 5.80
#